data_5d538516c901308275d7b8756760dc5d
#
_entry.id   5d538516c901308275d7b8756760dc5d
#
_cell.length_a   1.000
_cell.length_b   1.000
_cell.length_c   1.000
_cell.angle_alpha   90.00
_cell.angle_beta   90.00
_cell.angle_gamma   90.00
#
_symmetry.space_group_name_H-M   'P 1'
#
loop_
_entity.id
_entity.type
_entity.pdbx_description
1 polymer ?
#
loop_
_entity_poly.entity_id
_entity_poly.type
_entity_poly.pdbx_seq_one_letter_code
_entity_poly.pdbx_strand_id
1 'polypeptide(L)'
;MTINKNIYISAMIITFSLLSCSKKEAENKELESEFTATTALVKDTVFTKEYVSQIRSLKNIEIRAQEKGYLEKVYVDEGQYVQAGQPLFKTMASLHQVDLLKAQAEAKAAEIELGNAKLLADKNVVSKKEQELAKARLDQANAEVALAKLHLSFTVIRAPFSGTIDRIPKKLGSLIDEGELLTSLSDNSQIYAYFNVSEPEYLQYQQNVKDRETAMLI
;
A
#
# COMPACT_ATOMS: atom_id res chain seq x y z
N MET A 1 88.90 3.58 -82.32
CA MET A 1 88.98 3.88 -80.92
C MET A 1 87.53 4.23 -80.47
N THR A 2 86.78 3.20 -80.17
CA THR A 2 85.33 3.32 -79.82
C THR A 2 85.17 3.32 -78.30
N ILE A 3 85.03 4.53 -77.75
CA ILE A 3 84.75 4.70 -76.34
C ILE A 3 83.28 4.35 -76.11
N ASN A 4 83.08 3.41 -75.20
CA ASN A 4 81.84 2.71 -74.95
C ASN A 4 80.68 3.64 -74.49
N LYS A 5 79.70 3.83 -75.34
CA LYS A 5 78.52 4.63 -75.15
C LYS A 5 77.73 4.21 -73.85
N ASN A 6 77.97 2.99 -73.40
CA ASN A 6 77.32 2.45 -72.19
C ASN A 6 77.88 3.01 -70.87
N ILE A 7 79.12 3.55 -70.85
CA ILE A 7 79.73 4.15 -69.67
C ILE A 7 79.08 5.51 -69.35
N TYR A 8 78.66 6.27 -70.33
CA TYR A 8 77.97 7.54 -70.13
C TYR A 8 76.54 7.39 -69.68
N ILE A 9 75.87 6.33 -70.12
CA ILE A 9 74.54 6.03 -69.70
C ILE A 9 74.53 5.57 -68.22
N SER A 10 75.53 4.79 -67.82
CA SER A 10 75.71 4.36 -66.43
C SER A 10 76.06 5.50 -65.49
N ALA A 11 76.93 6.46 -65.93
CA ALA A 11 77.29 7.63 -65.17
C ALA A 11 76.13 8.60 -65.03
N MET A 12 75.25 8.70 -66.05
CA MET A 12 74.06 9.58 -66.02
C MET A 12 72.95 9.05 -65.10
N ILE A 13 72.81 7.72 -64.96
CA ILE A 13 71.86 7.11 -64.06
C ILE A 13 72.27 7.22 -62.57
N ILE A 14 73.61 7.17 -62.32
CA ILE A 14 74.16 7.30 -60.98
C ILE A 14 74.05 8.77 -60.48
N THR A 15 74.20 9.77 -61.36
CA THR A 15 74.04 11.18 -60.98
C THR A 15 72.57 11.55 -60.75
N PHE A 16 71.61 10.87 -61.39
CA PHE A 16 70.19 11.16 -61.18
C PHE A 16 69.63 10.59 -59.89
N SER A 17 70.28 9.54 -59.36
CA SER A 17 69.85 8.91 -58.08
C SER A 17 70.28 9.69 -56.82
N LEU A 18 71.15 10.67 -56.92
CA LEU A 18 71.64 11.48 -55.79
C LEU A 18 70.82 12.74 -55.51
N LEU A 19 69.84 13.07 -56.34
CA LEU A 19 69.01 14.25 -56.17
C LEU A 19 67.63 13.97 -55.55
N SER A 20 67.36 12.76 -55.12
CA SER A 20 66.02 12.34 -54.58
C SER A 20 65.98 12.19 -53.06
N CYS A 21 66.61 13.06 -52.29
CA CYS A 21 66.44 13.11 -50.85
C CYS A 21 66.42 14.51 -50.32
N SER A 22 65.39 15.29 -50.75
CA SER A 22 64.97 16.44 -50.02
C SER A 22 63.75 16.06 -49.20
N LYS A 23 63.97 15.49 -48.02
CA LYS A 23 62.97 15.42 -46.99
C LYS A 23 62.60 16.84 -46.61
N LYS A 24 61.47 17.33 -47.11
CA LYS A 24 60.81 18.45 -46.46
C LYS A 24 60.39 17.90 -45.09
N GLU A 25 61.10 18.25 -44.06
CA GLU A 25 60.59 18.25 -42.72
C GLU A 25 59.30 19.06 -42.75
N ALA A 26 58.15 18.39 -42.69
CA ALA A 26 56.90 19.04 -42.39
C ALA A 26 57.07 19.59 -40.97
N GLU A 27 57.37 20.87 -40.88
CA GLU A 27 57.27 21.65 -39.66
C GLU A 27 55.82 21.38 -39.12
N ASN A 28 55.72 20.46 -38.20
CA ASN A 28 54.52 20.27 -37.40
C ASN A 28 54.39 21.58 -36.62
N LYS A 29 53.75 22.56 -37.22
CA LYS A 29 53.18 23.65 -36.48
C LYS A 29 52.13 23.01 -35.59
N GLU A 30 52.53 22.64 -34.36
CA GLU A 30 51.56 22.46 -33.30
C GLU A 30 50.76 23.76 -33.29
N LEU A 31 49.51 23.65 -33.73
CA LEU A 31 48.53 24.68 -33.52
C LEU A 31 48.39 24.78 -32.01
N GLU A 32 49.17 25.65 -31.39
CA GLU A 32 48.88 26.07 -30.01
C GLU A 32 47.47 26.62 -30.05
N SER A 33 46.54 25.75 -29.65
CA SER A 33 45.16 26.16 -29.43
C SER A 33 45.17 27.08 -28.21
N GLU A 34 45.10 28.39 -28.48
CA GLU A 34 44.89 29.37 -27.44
C GLU A 34 43.53 29.13 -26.82
N PHE A 35 43.50 28.56 -25.60
CA PHE A 35 42.29 28.45 -24.79
C PHE A 35 42.12 29.72 -23.98
N THR A 36 41.02 30.41 -24.19
CA THR A 36 40.66 31.57 -23.39
C THR A 36 40.31 31.10 -21.97
N ALA A 37 41.20 31.37 -21.03
CA ALA A 37 40.88 31.10 -19.61
C ALA A 37 39.96 32.21 -19.10
N THR A 38 38.86 31.80 -18.51
CA THR A 38 37.94 32.69 -17.80
C THR A 38 37.84 32.28 -16.34
N THR A 39 37.55 33.23 -15.48
CA THR A 39 37.31 32.95 -14.05
C THR A 39 35.99 32.25 -13.89
N ALA A 40 35.93 31.25 -12.98
CA ALA A 40 34.68 30.59 -12.64
C ALA A 40 33.68 31.60 -12.04
N LEU A 41 32.51 31.69 -12.63
CA LEU A 41 31.42 32.49 -12.10
C LEU A 41 30.66 31.66 -11.06
N VAL A 42 30.75 32.05 -9.80
CA VAL A 42 29.92 31.47 -8.72
C VAL A 42 28.62 32.25 -8.68
N LYS A 43 27.53 31.57 -8.91
CA LYS A 43 26.16 32.14 -8.87
C LYS A 43 25.23 31.22 -8.12
N ASP A 44 24.51 31.78 -7.17
CA ASP A 44 23.44 31.05 -6.52
C ASP A 44 22.32 30.76 -7.52
N THR A 45 21.96 29.51 -7.63
CA THR A 45 20.87 29.07 -8.51
C THR A 45 19.97 28.10 -7.78
N VAL A 46 18.68 28.16 -8.10
CA VAL A 46 17.68 27.21 -7.62
C VAL A 46 17.32 26.31 -8.80
N PHE A 47 17.36 25.01 -8.56
CA PHE A 47 16.90 24.03 -9.54
C PHE A 47 15.85 23.13 -8.91
N THR A 48 14.82 22.80 -9.68
CA THR A 48 13.73 21.93 -9.26
C THR A 48 14.05 20.51 -9.71
N LYS A 49 13.90 19.56 -8.80
CA LYS A 49 13.95 18.13 -9.10
C LYS A 49 12.54 17.56 -9.02
N GLU A 50 12.16 16.77 -9.99
CA GLU A 50 10.87 16.10 -10.07
C GLU A 50 11.03 14.62 -9.70
N TYR A 51 10.13 14.13 -8.84
CA TYR A 51 10.12 12.74 -8.43
C TYR A 51 8.74 12.14 -8.67
N VAL A 52 8.72 10.94 -9.24
CA VAL A 52 7.49 10.15 -9.32
C VAL A 52 7.17 9.62 -7.94
N SER A 53 5.99 9.96 -7.43
CA SER A 53 5.54 9.52 -6.11
C SER A 53 4.27 8.71 -6.18
N GLN A 54 4.13 7.76 -5.26
CA GLN A 54 2.88 7.05 -4.99
C GLN A 54 2.17 7.73 -3.81
N ILE A 55 0.96 8.20 -4.06
CA ILE A 55 0.12 8.79 -3.02
C ILE A 55 -0.71 7.69 -2.37
N ARG A 56 -0.67 7.61 -1.04
CA ARG A 56 -1.45 6.65 -0.25
C ARG A 56 -2.17 7.34 0.89
N SER A 57 -3.38 6.90 1.16
CA SER A 57 -4.17 7.33 2.31
C SER A 57 -3.51 6.87 3.62
N LEU A 58 -3.77 7.58 4.71
CA LEU A 58 -3.33 7.21 6.07
C LEU A 58 -3.79 5.80 6.45
N LYS A 59 -5.05 5.50 6.16
CA LYS A 59 -5.66 4.18 6.36
C LYS A 59 -6.42 3.80 5.10
N ASN A 60 -6.22 2.58 4.65
CA ASN A 60 -6.99 1.98 3.57
C ASN A 60 -7.26 0.52 3.94
N ILE A 61 -8.53 0.17 4.06
CA ILE A 61 -8.94 -1.19 4.41
C ILE A 61 -10.01 -1.69 3.43
N GLU A 62 -10.04 -2.98 3.27
CA GLU A 62 -11.09 -3.67 2.55
C GLU A 62 -12.24 -4.02 3.51
N ILE A 63 -13.44 -3.57 3.18
CA ILE A 63 -14.67 -3.94 3.87
C ILE A 63 -15.20 -5.23 3.23
N ARG A 64 -15.16 -6.30 4.00
CA ARG A 64 -15.59 -7.64 3.57
C ARG A 64 -16.81 -8.11 4.34
N ALA A 65 -17.64 -8.93 3.71
CA ALA A 65 -18.78 -9.56 4.36
C ALA A 65 -18.30 -10.56 5.43
N GLN A 66 -18.93 -10.54 6.58
CA GLN A 66 -18.65 -11.47 7.68
C GLN A 66 -19.60 -12.67 7.67
N GLU A 67 -20.76 -12.54 7.00
CA GLU A 67 -21.77 -13.57 6.86
C GLU A 67 -22.25 -13.66 5.41
N LYS A 68 -22.60 -14.89 5.02
CA LYS A 68 -23.20 -15.17 3.71
C LYS A 68 -24.65 -14.70 3.68
N GLY A 69 -25.06 -14.10 2.56
CA GLY A 69 -26.46 -13.71 2.35
C GLY A 69 -26.67 -12.88 1.10
N TYR A 70 -27.91 -12.63 0.75
CA TYR A 70 -28.24 -11.72 -0.33
C TYR A 70 -28.11 -10.27 0.14
N LEU A 71 -27.52 -9.41 -0.69
CA LEU A 71 -27.41 -7.97 -0.41
C LEU A 71 -28.79 -7.32 -0.47
N GLU A 72 -29.35 -7.02 0.71
CA GLU A 72 -30.71 -6.48 0.87
C GLU A 72 -30.75 -4.96 0.68
N LYS A 73 -29.73 -4.25 1.23
CA LYS A 73 -29.64 -2.79 1.15
C LYS A 73 -28.20 -2.32 1.01
N VAL A 74 -28.03 -1.26 0.25
CA VAL A 74 -26.82 -0.45 0.14
C VAL A 74 -27.20 0.96 0.61
N TYR A 75 -26.51 1.48 1.63
CA TYR A 75 -26.82 2.75 2.28
C TYR A 75 -25.91 3.89 1.82
N VAL A 76 -24.93 3.59 0.97
CA VAL A 76 -23.87 4.52 0.58
C VAL A 76 -23.61 4.42 -0.92
N ASP A 77 -23.10 5.50 -1.49
CA ASP A 77 -22.67 5.56 -2.87
C ASP A 77 -21.14 5.53 -3.01
N GLU A 78 -20.66 5.17 -4.19
CA GLU A 78 -19.23 5.23 -4.54
C GLU A 78 -18.73 6.68 -4.42
N GLY A 79 -17.58 6.86 -3.79
CA GLY A 79 -16.99 8.18 -3.53
C GLY A 79 -17.60 8.95 -2.36
N GLN A 80 -18.64 8.42 -1.70
CA GLN A 80 -19.28 9.07 -0.56
C GLN A 80 -18.39 9.06 0.68
N TYR A 81 -18.37 10.18 1.40
CA TYR A 81 -17.77 10.24 2.74
C TYR A 81 -18.73 9.69 3.78
N VAL A 82 -18.24 8.83 4.67
CA VAL A 82 -19.00 8.17 5.74
C VAL A 82 -18.36 8.40 7.10
N GLN A 83 -19.18 8.33 8.15
CA GLN A 83 -18.72 8.44 9.53
C GLN A 83 -18.48 7.05 10.16
N ALA A 84 -17.61 6.99 11.16
CA ALA A 84 -17.41 5.78 11.95
C ALA A 84 -18.76 5.27 12.54
N GLY A 85 -19.02 3.95 12.40
CA GLY A 85 -20.27 3.33 12.86
C GLY A 85 -21.46 3.45 11.89
N GLN A 86 -21.35 4.27 10.83
CA GLN A 86 -22.42 4.41 9.84
C GLN A 86 -22.66 3.07 9.13
N PRO A 87 -23.93 2.63 8.96
CA PRO A 87 -24.25 1.42 8.20
C PRO A 87 -23.91 1.65 6.71
N LEU A 88 -23.22 0.69 6.11
CA LEU A 88 -22.81 0.71 4.71
C LEU A 88 -23.68 -0.25 3.88
N PHE A 89 -23.79 -1.47 4.34
CA PHE A 89 -24.50 -2.55 3.68
C PHE A 89 -25.35 -3.33 4.66
N LYS A 90 -26.42 -3.95 4.16
CA LYS A 90 -27.22 -4.92 4.91
C LYS A 90 -27.44 -6.14 4.05
N THR A 91 -27.09 -7.30 4.57
CA THR A 91 -27.45 -8.60 4.00
C THR A 91 -28.76 -9.10 4.58
N MET A 92 -29.39 -10.08 3.91
CA MET A 92 -30.65 -10.68 4.37
C MET A 92 -30.46 -11.35 5.72
N ALA A 93 -31.17 -10.86 6.72
CA ALA A 93 -31.02 -11.26 8.12
C ALA A 93 -32.00 -12.33 8.57
N SER A 94 -32.95 -12.78 7.73
CA SER A 94 -34.09 -13.59 8.10
C SER A 94 -33.71 -14.91 8.80
N LEU A 95 -32.71 -15.62 8.32
CA LEU A 95 -32.23 -16.85 8.93
C LEU A 95 -31.67 -16.59 10.34
N HIS A 96 -30.79 -15.64 10.48
CA HIS A 96 -30.17 -15.28 11.76
C HIS A 96 -31.17 -14.73 12.78
N GLN A 97 -32.27 -14.11 12.32
CA GLN A 97 -33.37 -13.71 13.19
C GLN A 97 -34.10 -14.93 13.76
N VAL A 98 -34.37 -15.95 12.93
CA VAL A 98 -34.99 -17.20 13.36
C VAL A 98 -34.07 -17.96 14.32
N ASP A 99 -32.76 -18.02 14.04
CA ASP A 99 -31.77 -18.65 14.91
C ASP A 99 -31.74 -17.97 16.29
N LEU A 100 -31.76 -16.62 16.31
CA LEU A 100 -31.82 -15.85 17.55
C LEU A 100 -33.10 -16.14 18.34
N LEU A 101 -34.27 -16.19 17.68
CA LEU A 101 -35.56 -16.52 18.35
C LEU A 101 -35.54 -17.92 18.93
N LYS A 102 -34.96 -18.90 18.21
CA LYS A 102 -34.78 -20.27 18.69
C LYS A 102 -33.91 -20.30 19.95
N ALA A 103 -32.73 -19.71 19.91
CA ALA A 103 -31.81 -19.63 21.05
C ALA A 103 -32.46 -18.94 22.27
N GLN A 104 -33.21 -17.86 22.04
CA GLN A 104 -33.97 -17.19 23.11
C GLN A 104 -35.03 -18.07 23.75
N ALA A 105 -35.75 -18.90 22.96
CA ALA A 105 -36.72 -19.83 23.47
C ALA A 105 -36.06 -20.92 24.32
N GLU A 106 -34.90 -21.45 23.90
CA GLU A 106 -34.13 -22.43 24.65
C GLU A 106 -33.59 -21.83 25.97
N ALA A 107 -33.07 -20.60 25.95
CA ALA A 107 -32.64 -19.91 27.17
C ALA A 107 -33.81 -19.67 28.14
N LYS A 108 -34.99 -19.33 27.61
CA LYS A 108 -36.19 -19.15 28.42
C LYS A 108 -36.65 -20.46 29.07
N ALA A 109 -36.56 -21.58 28.36
CA ALA A 109 -36.87 -22.91 28.93
C ALA A 109 -35.88 -23.27 30.07
N ALA A 110 -34.57 -23.02 29.85
CA ALA A 110 -33.55 -23.25 30.88
C ALA A 110 -33.72 -22.31 32.10
N GLU A 111 -34.18 -21.08 31.90
CA GLU A 111 -34.50 -20.14 32.99
C GLU A 111 -35.62 -20.66 33.86
N ILE A 112 -36.70 -21.23 33.25
CA ILE A 112 -37.82 -21.84 33.96
C ILE A 112 -37.34 -23.09 34.72
N GLU A 113 -36.49 -23.94 34.09
CA GLU A 113 -35.92 -25.12 34.74
C GLU A 113 -35.09 -24.72 35.98
N LEU A 114 -34.23 -23.70 35.88
CA LEU A 114 -33.51 -23.18 37.03
C LEU A 114 -34.42 -22.63 38.11
N GLY A 115 -35.48 -21.90 37.74
CA GLY A 115 -36.47 -21.38 38.69
C GLY A 115 -37.14 -22.51 39.47
N ASN A 116 -37.54 -23.60 38.80
CA ASN A 116 -38.12 -24.79 39.42
C ASN A 116 -37.09 -25.52 40.31
N ALA A 117 -35.87 -25.74 39.82
CA ALA A 117 -34.81 -26.38 40.59
C ALA A 117 -34.48 -25.59 41.86
N LYS A 118 -34.43 -24.25 41.78
CA LYS A 118 -34.21 -23.37 42.94
C LYS A 118 -35.36 -23.52 43.97
N LEU A 119 -36.60 -23.43 43.51
CA LEU A 119 -37.77 -23.57 44.40
C LEU A 119 -37.78 -24.93 45.12
N LEU A 120 -37.41 -26.02 44.43
CA LEU A 120 -37.36 -27.38 45.00
C LEU A 120 -36.15 -27.56 45.94
N ALA A 121 -34.99 -26.95 45.60
CA ALA A 121 -33.80 -26.96 46.47
C ALA A 121 -34.03 -26.21 47.78
N ASP A 122 -34.71 -25.05 47.72
CA ASP A 122 -35.07 -24.26 48.91
C ASP A 122 -36.02 -25.05 49.86
N LYS A 123 -36.82 -25.97 49.30
CA LYS A 123 -37.66 -26.88 50.04
C LYS A 123 -36.99 -28.21 50.44
N ASN A 124 -35.70 -28.38 50.19
CA ASN A 124 -34.91 -29.60 50.38
C ASN A 124 -35.43 -30.82 49.61
N VAL A 125 -36.17 -30.62 48.50
CA VAL A 125 -36.71 -31.74 47.70
C VAL A 125 -35.63 -32.21 46.68
N VAL A 126 -34.75 -31.32 46.19
CA VAL A 126 -33.64 -31.66 45.34
C VAL A 126 -32.31 -31.18 45.93
N SER A 127 -31.22 -31.74 45.46
CA SER A 127 -29.89 -31.35 45.91
C SER A 127 -29.47 -29.97 45.36
N LYS A 128 -28.58 -29.26 46.06
CA LYS A 128 -27.97 -28.02 45.54
C LYS A 128 -27.22 -28.24 44.22
N LYS A 129 -26.68 -29.45 44.00
CA LYS A 129 -26.03 -29.80 42.73
C LYS A 129 -26.98 -29.76 41.54
N GLU A 130 -28.26 -30.14 41.73
CA GLU A 130 -29.28 -30.06 40.68
C GLU A 130 -29.58 -28.62 40.31
N GLN A 131 -29.66 -27.73 41.29
CA GLN A 131 -29.79 -26.30 41.06
C GLN A 131 -28.56 -25.74 40.31
N GLU A 132 -27.35 -26.15 40.71
CA GLU A 132 -26.09 -25.73 40.01
C GLU A 132 -26.06 -26.24 38.55
N LEU A 133 -26.52 -27.47 38.29
CA LEU A 133 -26.63 -28.03 36.95
C LEU A 133 -27.65 -27.27 36.10
N ALA A 134 -28.82 -26.95 36.64
CA ALA A 134 -29.82 -26.12 35.95
C ALA A 134 -29.26 -24.70 35.62
N LYS A 135 -28.48 -24.14 36.56
CA LYS A 135 -27.80 -22.87 36.31
C LYS A 135 -26.79 -22.98 35.19
N ALA A 136 -25.96 -24.01 35.16
CA ALA A 136 -24.99 -24.22 34.09
C ALA A 136 -25.67 -24.38 32.71
N ARG A 137 -26.83 -25.03 32.64
CA ARG A 137 -27.66 -25.13 31.43
C ARG A 137 -28.15 -23.74 30.94
N LEU A 138 -28.63 -22.91 31.88
CA LEU A 138 -29.05 -21.55 31.56
C LEU A 138 -27.85 -20.70 31.06
N ASP A 139 -26.70 -20.83 31.71
CA ASP A 139 -25.51 -20.12 31.29
C ASP A 139 -25.06 -20.54 29.86
N GLN A 140 -25.14 -21.84 29.54
CA GLN A 140 -24.92 -22.37 28.21
C GLN A 140 -25.91 -21.78 27.18
N ALA A 141 -27.21 -21.84 27.47
CA ALA A 141 -28.24 -21.31 26.57
C ALA A 141 -28.08 -19.79 26.35
N ASN A 142 -27.70 -19.06 27.39
CA ASN A 142 -27.40 -17.63 27.25
C ASN A 142 -26.17 -17.36 26.33
N ALA A 143 -25.17 -18.23 26.37
CA ALA A 143 -24.03 -18.15 25.46
C ALA A 143 -24.48 -18.37 23.99
N GLU A 144 -25.42 -19.30 23.75
CA GLU A 144 -25.99 -19.53 22.41
C GLU A 144 -26.79 -18.31 21.92
N VAL A 145 -27.58 -17.67 22.82
CA VAL A 145 -28.24 -16.38 22.50
C VAL A 145 -27.22 -15.31 22.12
N ALA A 146 -26.12 -15.22 22.86
CA ALA A 146 -25.06 -14.22 22.56
C ALA A 146 -24.41 -14.49 21.18
N LEU A 147 -24.18 -15.76 20.86
CA LEU A 147 -23.63 -16.17 19.56
C LEU A 147 -24.62 -15.83 18.42
N ALA A 148 -25.90 -16.19 18.56
CA ALA A 148 -26.90 -15.86 17.54
C ALA A 148 -27.07 -14.33 17.34
N LYS A 149 -27.00 -13.54 18.43
CA LYS A 149 -26.98 -12.08 18.34
C LYS A 149 -25.77 -11.55 17.59
N LEU A 150 -24.58 -12.14 17.77
CA LEU A 150 -23.36 -11.77 17.08
C LEU A 150 -23.51 -12.02 15.57
N HIS A 151 -23.94 -13.21 15.14
CA HIS A 151 -24.21 -13.51 13.74
C HIS A 151 -25.23 -12.54 13.12
N LEU A 152 -26.31 -12.24 13.83
CA LEU A 152 -27.27 -11.25 13.39
C LEU A 152 -26.64 -9.86 13.23
N SER A 153 -25.74 -9.46 14.12
CA SER A 153 -25.06 -8.16 14.04
C SER A 153 -24.17 -8.04 12.82
N PHE A 154 -23.57 -9.12 12.35
CA PHE A 154 -22.71 -9.19 11.16
C PHE A 154 -23.48 -9.00 9.85
N THR A 155 -24.81 -9.14 9.87
CA THR A 155 -25.64 -8.84 8.69
C THR A 155 -25.70 -7.35 8.36
N VAL A 156 -25.32 -6.45 9.27
CA VAL A 156 -25.23 -5.01 9.05
C VAL A 156 -23.79 -4.58 9.09
N ILE A 157 -23.21 -4.40 7.93
CA ILE A 157 -21.80 -4.00 7.77
C ILE A 157 -21.70 -2.49 7.99
N ARG A 158 -20.81 -2.08 8.91
CA ARG A 158 -20.61 -0.68 9.30
C ARG A 158 -19.21 -0.21 9.05
N ALA A 159 -19.04 1.12 8.88
CA ALA A 159 -17.73 1.76 8.75
C ALA A 159 -16.96 1.69 10.09
N PRO A 160 -15.75 1.12 10.15
CA PRO A 160 -14.95 1.07 11.37
C PRO A 160 -14.30 2.41 11.74
N PHE A 161 -14.13 3.29 10.77
CA PHE A 161 -13.64 4.67 10.93
C PHE A 161 -14.28 5.57 9.86
N SER A 162 -14.14 6.88 10.03
CA SER A 162 -14.64 7.86 9.05
C SER A 162 -13.70 7.96 7.86
N GLY A 163 -14.26 7.95 6.65
CA GLY A 163 -13.47 7.98 5.42
C GLY A 163 -14.32 8.01 4.16
N THR A 164 -13.70 7.82 3.02
CA THR A 164 -14.37 7.80 1.72
C THR A 164 -14.50 6.37 1.21
N ILE A 165 -15.70 6.02 0.75
CA ILE A 165 -16.00 4.74 0.11
C ILE A 165 -15.42 4.74 -1.30
N ASP A 166 -14.78 3.65 -1.66
CA ASP A 166 -14.31 3.38 -3.01
C ASP A 166 -15.42 2.68 -3.83
N ARG A 167 -15.04 2.00 -4.91
CA ARG A 167 -15.96 1.25 -5.78
C ARG A 167 -16.74 0.18 -5.01
N ILE A 168 -18.02 0.00 -5.40
CA ILE A 168 -18.92 -1.03 -4.87
C ILE A 168 -19.17 -2.07 -5.98
N PRO A 169 -18.41 -3.19 -6.03
CA PRO A 169 -18.50 -4.16 -7.13
C PRO A 169 -19.81 -4.96 -7.12
N LYS A 170 -20.48 -5.05 -5.96
CA LYS A 170 -21.71 -5.84 -5.79
C LYS A 170 -22.94 -4.97 -5.90
N LYS A 171 -23.97 -5.51 -6.56
CA LYS A 171 -25.24 -4.82 -6.75
C LYS A 171 -26.30 -5.36 -5.80
N LEU A 172 -27.32 -4.57 -5.54
CA LEU A 172 -28.47 -4.97 -4.75
C LEU A 172 -29.04 -6.30 -5.28
N GLY A 173 -29.34 -7.26 -4.39
CA GLY A 173 -29.79 -8.59 -4.74
C GLY A 173 -28.70 -9.60 -5.09
N SER A 174 -27.43 -9.20 -5.15
CA SER A 174 -26.33 -10.17 -5.32
C SER A 174 -26.20 -11.08 -4.12
N LEU A 175 -25.88 -12.35 -4.37
CA LEU A 175 -25.44 -13.25 -3.32
C LEU A 175 -24.01 -12.87 -2.92
N ILE A 176 -23.79 -12.73 -1.63
CA ILE A 176 -22.50 -12.41 -1.01
C ILE A 176 -22.05 -13.63 -0.22
N ASP A 177 -20.83 -14.07 -0.42
CA ASP A 177 -20.21 -15.11 0.39
C ASP A 177 -19.40 -14.50 1.56
N GLU A 178 -19.13 -15.31 2.59
CA GLU A 178 -18.27 -14.90 3.70
C GLU A 178 -16.86 -14.53 3.19
N GLY A 179 -16.31 -13.42 3.67
CA GLY A 179 -15.01 -12.90 3.24
C GLY A 179 -15.03 -12.16 1.90
N GLU A 180 -16.18 -12.06 1.22
CA GLU A 180 -16.27 -11.40 -0.09
C GLU A 180 -16.12 -9.87 0.04
N LEU A 181 -15.37 -9.27 -0.89
CA LEU A 181 -15.12 -7.83 -0.92
C LEU A 181 -16.37 -7.05 -1.31
N LEU A 182 -16.79 -6.12 -0.46
CA LEU A 182 -17.92 -5.23 -0.70
C LEU A 182 -17.47 -3.84 -1.18
N THR A 183 -16.44 -3.29 -0.55
CA THR A 183 -15.84 -2.01 -0.93
C THR A 183 -14.50 -1.83 -0.21
N SER A 184 -13.78 -0.75 -0.53
CA SER A 184 -12.65 -0.26 0.29
C SER A 184 -13.04 1.04 0.97
N LEU A 185 -12.50 1.27 2.15
CA LEU A 185 -12.68 2.50 2.92
C LEU A 185 -11.33 3.15 3.16
N SER A 186 -11.18 4.40 2.71
CA SER A 186 -9.95 5.17 2.79
C SER A 186 -10.10 6.41 3.64
N ASP A 187 -9.21 6.59 4.61
CA ASP A 187 -9.06 7.84 5.36
C ASP A 187 -8.07 8.76 4.63
N ASN A 188 -8.60 9.74 3.93
CA ASN A 188 -7.85 10.71 3.15
C ASN A 188 -7.58 12.02 3.92
N SER A 189 -7.81 12.05 5.24
CA SER A 189 -7.51 13.23 6.08
C SER A 189 -6.03 13.57 6.08
N GLN A 190 -5.18 12.56 5.93
CA GLN A 190 -3.75 12.68 5.71
C GLN A 190 -3.35 11.73 4.58
N ILE A 191 -2.43 12.17 3.74
CA ILE A 191 -1.90 11.39 2.64
C ILE A 191 -0.37 11.31 2.74
N TYR A 192 0.18 10.16 2.38
CA TYR A 192 1.62 9.95 2.28
C TYR A 192 2.02 9.90 0.82
N ALA A 193 3.05 10.65 0.46
CA ALA A 193 3.70 10.57 -0.83
C ALA A 193 4.99 9.76 -0.68
N TYR A 194 5.02 8.55 -1.23
CA TYR A 194 6.20 7.69 -1.26
C TYR A 194 6.95 7.91 -2.56
N PHE A 195 8.19 8.33 -2.49
CA PHE A 195 9.05 8.49 -3.65
C PHE A 195 10.44 7.91 -3.38
N ASN A 196 11.09 7.42 -4.42
CA ASN A 196 12.41 6.86 -4.31
C ASN A 196 13.45 7.93 -4.66
N VAL A 197 14.48 8.02 -3.83
CA VAL A 197 15.66 8.85 -4.06
C VAL A 197 16.90 7.98 -4.16
N SER A 198 17.91 8.43 -4.91
CA SER A 198 19.20 7.75 -4.93
C SER A 198 19.95 7.95 -3.62
N GLU A 199 20.81 7.00 -3.25
CA GLU A 199 21.61 7.09 -2.03
C GLU A 199 22.47 8.38 -1.98
N PRO A 200 23.18 8.78 -3.05
CA PRO A 200 23.94 10.03 -3.06
C PRO A 200 23.08 11.27 -2.76
N GLU A 201 21.88 11.29 -3.29
CA GLU A 201 20.90 12.37 -3.08
C GLU A 201 20.40 12.44 -1.64
N TYR A 202 20.12 11.29 -1.05
CA TYR A 202 19.73 11.19 0.36
C TYR A 202 20.85 11.66 1.29
N LEU A 203 22.10 11.25 1.02
CA LEU A 203 23.26 11.68 1.80
C LEU A 203 23.49 13.21 1.70
N GLN A 204 23.35 13.77 0.51
CA GLN A 204 23.43 15.22 0.29
C GLN A 204 22.31 15.97 1.05
N TYR A 205 21.10 15.46 1.03
CA TYR A 205 19.99 16.02 1.81
C TYR A 205 20.30 16.01 3.32
N GLN A 206 20.79 14.89 3.84
CA GLN A 206 21.16 14.75 5.26
C GLN A 206 22.28 15.74 5.67
N GLN A 207 23.26 15.94 4.83
CA GLN A 207 24.31 16.93 5.08
C GLN A 207 23.74 18.35 5.14
N ASN A 208 22.91 18.72 4.18
CA ASN A 208 22.28 20.04 4.13
C ASN A 208 21.35 20.31 5.32
N VAL A 209 20.66 19.28 5.86
CA VAL A 209 19.82 19.39 7.07
C VAL A 209 20.67 19.67 8.29
N LYS A 210 21.78 18.91 8.48
CA LYS A 210 22.72 19.11 9.59
C LYS A 210 23.37 20.50 9.56
N ASP A 211 23.74 20.97 8.38
CA ASP A 211 24.34 22.29 8.20
C ASP A 211 23.36 23.41 8.57
N ARG A 212 22.06 23.26 8.24
CA ARG A 212 21.00 24.20 8.62
C ARG A 212 20.73 24.20 10.13
N GLU A 213 20.66 23.02 10.75
CA GLU A 213 20.49 22.90 12.22
C GLU A 213 21.67 23.52 12.96
N THR A 214 22.89 23.30 12.47
CA THR A 214 24.11 23.91 13.06
C THR A 214 24.11 25.44 12.90
N ALA A 215 23.65 25.94 11.75
CA ALA A 215 23.55 27.39 11.50
C ALA A 215 22.47 28.09 12.33
N MET A 216 21.44 27.37 12.80
CA MET A 216 20.40 27.91 13.68
C MET A 216 20.82 27.96 15.17
N LEU A 217 21.91 27.29 15.53
CA LEU A 217 22.44 27.23 16.90
C LEU A 217 23.54 28.28 17.18
N ILE A 218 23.94 29.06 16.19
CA ILE A 218 24.89 30.16 16.28
C ILE A 218 24.14 31.50 16.19
#